data_2702c5cb84e5b0865e90c57df7e6211f
#
_entry.id   2702c5cb84e5b0865e90c57df7e6211f
#
_cell.length_a   1.000
_cell.length_b   1.000
_cell.length_c   1.000
_cell.angle_alpha   90.00
_cell.angle_beta   90.00
_cell.angle_gamma   90.00
#
_symmetry.space_group_name_H-M   'P 1'
#
loop_
_entity.id
_entity.type
_entity.pdbx_description
1 polymer ?
#
loop_
_entity_poly.entity_id
_entity_poly.type
_entity_poly.pdbx_seq_one_letter_code
_entity_poly.pdbx_strand_id
1 'polypeptide(L)'
;FFSRLYGVPDPEERASELIDRMGLGVSQHQLTRGYSSGMKQRLKIARALLHEPQLVLLDEPYAGLDQHGCRLLTVLLKRLRTEGRTVLLITHNLREGLEVSARVVVMNHGQIVHCAPREEIEVDSFDKLYFRLVEN
;
A
#
# COMPACT_ATOMS: atom_id res chain seq x y z
N PHE A 1 -19.85 8.92 2.94
CA PHE A 1 -20.52 7.83 3.63
C PHE A 1 -19.59 7.14 4.66
N PHE A 2 -18.49 6.52 4.24
CA PHE A 2 -17.61 5.74 5.13
C PHE A 2 -16.97 6.59 6.24
N SER A 3 -16.56 7.81 5.96
CA SER A 3 -15.99 8.70 6.98
C SER A 3 -16.99 9.01 8.10
N ARG A 4 -18.25 9.21 7.76
CA ARG A 4 -19.34 9.38 8.74
C ARG A 4 -19.64 8.07 9.49
N LEU A 5 -19.62 6.94 8.79
CA LEU A 5 -19.85 5.62 9.40
C LEU A 5 -18.80 5.28 10.45
N TYR A 6 -17.54 5.65 10.21
CA TYR A 6 -16.43 5.45 11.14
C TYR A 6 -16.32 6.53 12.22
N GLY A 7 -17.20 7.52 12.25
CA GLY A 7 -17.16 8.61 13.22
C GLY A 7 -15.91 9.50 13.10
N VAL A 8 -15.39 9.62 11.87
CA VAL A 8 -14.18 10.45 11.62
C VAL A 8 -14.53 11.92 11.87
N PRO A 9 -13.71 12.65 12.66
CA PRO A 9 -13.83 14.10 12.76
C PRO A 9 -13.68 14.75 11.38
N ASP A 10 -14.45 15.80 11.10
CA ASP A 10 -14.43 16.53 9.83
C ASP A 10 -14.44 15.60 8.59
N PRO A 11 -15.49 14.75 8.48
CA PRO A 11 -15.51 13.61 7.58
C PRO A 11 -15.38 13.96 6.10
N GLU A 12 -15.80 15.18 5.70
CA GLU A 12 -15.73 15.64 4.32
C GLU A 12 -14.32 16.13 3.99
N GLU A 13 -13.71 16.90 4.87
CA GLU A 13 -12.33 17.38 4.72
C GLU A 13 -11.35 16.19 4.67
N ARG A 14 -11.49 15.27 5.61
CA ARG A 14 -10.64 14.06 5.66
C ARG A 14 -10.77 13.20 4.42
N ALA A 15 -11.99 13.01 3.91
CA ALA A 15 -12.21 12.26 2.68
C ALA A 15 -11.60 12.97 1.46
N SER A 16 -11.76 14.30 1.37
CA SER A 16 -11.18 15.10 0.28
C SER A 16 -9.65 15.01 0.29
N GLU A 17 -9.03 15.19 1.44
CA GLU A 17 -7.57 15.08 1.61
C GLU A 17 -7.03 13.73 1.09
N LEU A 18 -7.66 12.62 1.47
CA LEU A 18 -7.22 11.29 1.04
C LEU A 18 -7.46 11.05 -0.44
N ILE A 19 -8.56 11.54 -0.99
CA ILE A 19 -8.87 11.49 -2.43
C ILE A 19 -7.79 12.25 -3.21
N ASP A 20 -7.41 13.44 -2.77
CA ASP A 20 -6.39 14.25 -3.42
C ASP A 20 -5.00 13.59 -3.33
N ARG A 21 -4.63 13.07 -2.16
CA ARG A 21 -3.38 12.30 -1.96
C ARG A 21 -3.27 11.10 -2.89
N MET A 22 -4.39 10.49 -3.24
CA MET A 22 -4.44 9.36 -4.17
C MET A 22 -4.62 9.79 -5.63
N GLY A 23 -4.51 11.10 -5.93
CA GLY A 23 -4.63 11.64 -7.28
C GLY A 23 -6.01 11.44 -7.92
N LEU A 24 -7.06 11.46 -7.10
CA LEU A 24 -8.45 11.28 -7.54
C LEU A 24 -9.28 12.57 -7.45
N GLY A 25 -8.69 13.71 -7.05
CA GLY A 25 -9.39 14.98 -6.82
C GLY A 25 -10.21 15.45 -8.02
N VAL A 26 -9.64 15.39 -9.24
CA VAL A 26 -10.34 15.77 -10.48
C VAL A 26 -11.57 14.88 -10.73
N SER A 27 -11.56 13.65 -10.24
CA SER A 27 -12.63 12.68 -10.47
C SER A 27 -13.56 12.49 -9.26
N GLN A 28 -13.39 13.27 -8.19
CA GLN A 28 -14.12 13.08 -6.92
C GLN A 28 -15.65 13.15 -7.06
N HIS A 29 -16.17 13.90 -8.04
CA HIS A 29 -17.60 14.05 -8.28
C HIS A 29 -18.14 13.04 -9.31
N GLN A 30 -17.29 12.19 -9.89
CA GLN A 30 -17.73 11.17 -10.83
C GLN A 30 -18.26 9.94 -10.07
N LEU A 31 -19.21 9.26 -10.67
CA LEU A 31 -19.69 7.98 -10.14
C LEU A 31 -18.57 6.93 -10.25
N THR A 32 -18.34 6.18 -9.17
CA THR A 32 -17.27 5.17 -9.07
C THR A 32 -17.42 4.03 -10.09
N ARG A 33 -18.61 3.83 -10.69
CA ARG A 33 -18.80 2.88 -11.79
C ARG A 33 -17.97 3.25 -13.03
N GLY A 34 -17.67 4.55 -13.23
CA GLY A 34 -16.83 5.05 -14.31
C GLY A 34 -15.33 5.03 -14.04
N TYR A 35 -14.90 4.63 -12.83
CA TYR A 35 -13.50 4.58 -12.48
C TYR A 35 -12.79 3.41 -13.15
N SER A 36 -11.55 3.64 -13.61
CA SER A 36 -10.64 2.58 -14.03
C SER A 36 -10.30 1.64 -12.86
N SER A 37 -9.72 0.47 -13.16
CA SER A 37 -9.24 -0.48 -12.13
C SER A 37 -8.27 0.18 -11.15
N GLY A 38 -7.29 0.93 -11.67
CA GLY A 38 -6.32 1.67 -10.86
C GLY A 38 -6.95 2.78 -10.02
N MET A 39 -7.93 3.52 -10.54
CA MET A 39 -8.69 4.50 -9.75
C MET A 39 -9.47 3.82 -8.63
N LYS A 40 -10.12 2.69 -8.91
CA LYS A 40 -10.83 1.90 -7.89
C LYS A 40 -9.89 1.38 -6.81
N GLN A 41 -8.71 0.91 -7.20
CA GLN A 41 -7.69 0.44 -6.24
C GLN A 41 -7.22 1.58 -5.34
N ARG A 42 -6.89 2.73 -5.90
CA ARG A 42 -6.50 3.93 -5.13
C ARG A 42 -7.62 4.40 -4.20
N LEU A 43 -8.87 4.37 -4.63
CA LEU A 43 -10.01 4.72 -3.78
C LEU A 43 -10.21 3.73 -2.62
N LYS A 44 -10.00 2.42 -2.85
CA LYS A 44 -10.05 1.41 -1.78
C LYS A 44 -8.99 1.68 -0.69
N ILE A 45 -7.78 2.03 -1.10
CA ILE A 45 -6.70 2.37 -0.17
C ILE A 45 -7.04 3.64 0.61
N ALA A 46 -7.50 4.71 -0.06
CA ALA A 46 -7.96 5.93 0.60
C ALA A 46 -9.04 5.64 1.65
N ARG A 47 -10.02 4.80 1.31
CA ARG A 47 -11.08 4.38 2.24
C ARG A 47 -10.54 3.65 3.47
N ALA A 48 -9.57 2.76 3.29
CA ALA A 48 -8.98 2.01 4.40
C ALA A 48 -8.24 2.92 5.41
N LEU A 49 -7.83 4.11 5.00
CA LEU A 49 -7.09 5.07 5.81
C LEU A 49 -7.97 6.17 6.43
N LEU A 50 -9.28 6.21 6.14
CA LEU A 50 -10.18 7.25 6.61
C LEU A 50 -10.18 7.41 8.14
N HIS A 51 -10.22 6.29 8.86
CA HIS A 51 -10.31 6.24 10.33
C HIS A 51 -8.96 6.15 11.03
N GLU A 52 -7.88 6.48 10.32
CA GLU A 52 -6.51 6.55 10.84
C GLU A 52 -6.04 5.30 11.60
N PRO A 53 -6.15 4.11 11.00
CA PRO A 53 -5.80 2.87 11.66
C PRO A 53 -4.33 2.82 12.06
N GLN A 54 -4.03 2.21 13.23
CA GLN A 54 -2.66 1.96 13.68
C GLN A 54 -2.00 0.82 12.89
N LEU A 55 -2.80 -0.13 12.38
CA LEU A 55 -2.35 -1.24 11.55
C LEU A 55 -3.11 -1.24 10.23
N VAL A 56 -2.37 -1.26 9.14
CA VAL A 56 -2.90 -1.33 7.76
C VAL A 56 -2.42 -2.63 7.12
N LEU A 57 -3.37 -3.43 6.63
CA LEU A 57 -3.08 -4.66 5.89
C LEU A 57 -3.37 -4.42 4.41
N LEU A 58 -2.38 -4.61 3.57
CA LEU A 58 -2.46 -4.40 2.13
C LEU A 58 -2.00 -5.66 1.39
N ASP A 59 -2.91 -6.22 0.63
CA ASP A 59 -2.65 -7.37 -0.23
C ASP A 59 -2.62 -6.91 -1.69
N GLU A 60 -1.47 -7.09 -2.35
CA GLU A 60 -1.18 -6.67 -3.73
C GLU A 60 -1.65 -5.24 -4.06
N PRO A 61 -1.31 -4.23 -3.26
CA PRO A 61 -1.89 -2.89 -3.45
C PRO A 61 -1.38 -2.17 -4.72
N TYR A 62 -0.29 -2.61 -5.31
CA TYR A 62 0.25 -2.08 -6.57
C TYR A 62 -0.43 -2.67 -7.80
N ALA A 63 -1.18 -3.76 -7.66
CA ALA A 63 -1.84 -4.43 -8.78
C ALA A 63 -2.82 -3.51 -9.52
N GLY A 64 -2.67 -3.42 -10.84
CA GLY A 64 -3.52 -2.59 -11.70
C GLY A 64 -3.28 -1.09 -11.63
N LEU A 65 -2.25 -0.64 -10.91
CA LEU A 65 -1.82 0.77 -10.91
C LEU A 65 -0.90 1.04 -12.11
N ASP A 66 -1.04 2.23 -12.67
CA ASP A 66 -0.06 2.81 -13.58
C ASP A 66 1.16 3.34 -12.82
N GLN A 67 2.19 3.77 -13.53
CA GLN A 67 3.42 4.28 -12.92
C GLN A 67 3.17 5.48 -11.99
N HIS A 68 2.20 6.33 -12.32
CA HIS A 68 1.82 7.45 -11.47
C HIS A 68 1.16 6.98 -10.17
N GLY A 69 0.19 6.05 -10.27
CA GLY A 69 -0.48 5.44 -9.13
C GLY A 69 0.48 4.69 -8.21
N CYS A 70 1.46 3.97 -8.76
CA CYS A 70 2.52 3.33 -7.97
C CYS A 70 3.32 4.35 -7.15
N ARG A 71 3.72 5.47 -7.77
CA ARG A 71 4.43 6.54 -7.05
C ARG A 71 3.61 7.15 -5.92
N LEU A 72 2.32 7.44 -6.16
CA LEU A 72 1.44 7.98 -5.11
C LEU A 72 1.32 7.01 -3.93
N LEU A 73 1.15 5.72 -4.21
CA LEU A 73 1.07 4.70 -3.17
C LEU A 73 2.38 4.59 -2.39
N THR A 74 3.53 4.56 -3.07
CA THR A 74 4.86 4.53 -2.44
C THR A 74 5.06 5.70 -1.48
N VAL A 75 4.71 6.93 -1.92
CA VAL A 75 4.80 8.13 -1.07
C VAL A 75 3.89 8.00 0.15
N LEU A 76 2.66 7.52 -0.04
CA LEU A 76 1.71 7.32 1.05
C LEU A 76 2.24 6.30 2.07
N LEU A 77 2.75 5.15 1.63
CA LEU A 77 3.28 4.11 2.52
C LEU A 77 4.50 4.59 3.34
N LYS A 78 5.42 5.32 2.69
CA LYS A 78 6.56 5.96 3.37
C LYS A 78 6.08 6.95 4.45
N ARG A 79 5.04 7.74 4.15
CA ARG A 79 4.45 8.68 5.12
C ARG A 79 3.80 7.95 6.30
N LEU A 80 3.00 6.91 6.07
CA LEU A 80 2.39 6.12 7.16
C LEU A 80 3.46 5.59 8.12
N ARG A 81 4.60 5.15 7.60
CA ARG A 81 5.74 4.72 8.41
C ARG A 81 6.31 5.86 9.26
N THR A 82 6.50 7.06 8.69
CA THR A 82 7.01 8.22 9.46
C THR A 82 6.01 8.72 10.51
N GLU A 83 4.72 8.48 10.29
CA GLU A 83 3.66 8.74 11.27
C GLU A 83 3.56 7.66 12.38
N GLY A 84 4.48 6.67 12.38
CA GLY A 84 4.51 5.62 13.40
C GLY A 84 3.45 4.52 13.22
N ARG A 85 2.83 4.43 12.05
CA ARG A 85 1.83 3.40 11.76
C ARG A 85 2.49 2.11 11.28
N THR A 86 1.89 0.99 11.63
CA THR A 86 2.32 -0.32 11.14
C THR A 86 1.61 -0.67 9.85
N VAL A 87 2.39 -1.02 8.82
CA VAL A 87 1.85 -1.49 7.54
C VAL A 87 2.37 -2.91 7.28
N LEU A 88 1.48 -3.86 7.11
CA LEU A 88 1.79 -5.17 6.56
C LEU A 88 1.43 -5.19 5.08
N LEU A 89 2.45 -5.28 4.24
CA LEU A 89 2.33 -5.29 2.80
C LEU A 89 2.64 -6.69 2.27
N ILE A 90 1.70 -7.28 1.54
CA ILE A 90 1.89 -8.52 0.79
C ILE A 90 1.99 -8.14 -0.68
N THR A 91 3.05 -8.56 -1.35
CA THR A 91 3.24 -8.33 -2.77
C THR A 91 4.23 -9.32 -3.37
N HIS A 92 4.01 -9.68 -4.63
CA HIS A 92 4.98 -10.39 -5.46
C HIS A 92 5.91 -9.43 -6.22
N ASN A 93 5.65 -8.12 -6.16
CA ASN A 93 6.52 -7.12 -6.75
C ASN A 93 7.64 -6.78 -5.76
N LEU A 94 8.77 -7.48 -5.90
CA LEU A 94 9.89 -7.41 -4.96
C LEU A 94 10.47 -6.00 -4.87
N ARG A 95 10.56 -5.30 -6.00
CA ARG A 95 11.17 -3.97 -6.06
C ARG A 95 10.37 -2.94 -5.27
N GLU A 96 9.06 -2.82 -5.52
CA GLU A 96 8.19 -1.90 -4.79
C GLU A 96 8.10 -2.28 -3.32
N GLY A 97 8.04 -3.59 -3.01
CA GLY A 97 8.06 -4.08 -1.63
C GLY A 97 9.31 -3.63 -0.88
N LEU A 98 10.49 -3.82 -1.48
CA LEU A 98 11.77 -3.39 -0.90
C LEU A 98 11.88 -1.87 -0.72
N GLU A 99 11.29 -1.09 -1.61
CA GLU A 99 11.38 0.37 -1.57
C GLU A 99 10.69 0.98 -0.34
N VAL A 100 9.62 0.36 0.15
CA VAL A 100 8.77 0.91 1.24
C VAL A 100 8.95 0.19 2.56
N SER A 101 9.49 -1.02 2.56
CA SER A 101 9.61 -1.85 3.76
C SER A 101 10.70 -1.37 4.71
N ALA A 102 10.50 -1.61 6.02
CA ALA A 102 11.55 -1.54 7.03
C ALA A 102 12.09 -2.94 7.37
N ARG A 103 11.27 -3.97 7.14
CA ARG A 103 11.59 -5.38 7.34
C ARG A 103 10.99 -6.20 6.22
N VAL A 104 11.70 -7.21 5.76
CA VAL A 104 11.25 -8.11 4.70
C VAL A 104 11.07 -9.51 5.28
N VAL A 105 9.96 -10.12 4.91
CA VAL A 105 9.62 -11.50 5.26
C VAL A 105 9.34 -12.25 3.97
N VAL A 106 9.99 -13.40 3.77
CA VAL A 106 9.66 -14.33 2.68
C VAL A 106 8.93 -15.52 3.26
N MET A 107 7.79 -15.84 2.69
CA MET A 107 6.98 -17.00 3.06
C MET A 107 6.97 -18.01 1.93
N ASN A 108 7.12 -19.30 2.27
CA ASN A 108 6.98 -20.41 1.33
C ASN A 108 6.17 -21.53 2.01
N HIS A 109 5.14 -22.06 1.34
CA HIS A 109 4.24 -23.10 1.87
C HIS A 109 3.71 -22.81 3.28
N GLY A 110 3.35 -21.54 3.59
CA GLY A 110 2.83 -21.14 4.89
C GLY A 110 3.86 -20.98 6.00
N GLN A 111 5.16 -21.14 5.70
CA GLN A 111 6.26 -20.98 6.65
C GLN A 111 7.10 -19.75 6.32
N ILE A 112 7.59 -19.05 7.34
CA ILE A 112 8.57 -17.99 7.18
C ILE A 112 9.93 -18.62 6.91
N VAL A 113 10.44 -18.45 5.69
CA VAL A 113 11.75 -18.99 5.27
C VAL A 113 12.88 -17.95 5.32
N HIS A 114 12.51 -16.67 5.43
CA HIS A 114 13.47 -15.58 5.60
C HIS A 114 12.80 -14.40 6.31
N CYS A 115 13.54 -13.73 7.21
CA CYS A 115 13.09 -12.51 7.87
C CYS A 115 14.31 -11.65 8.22
N ALA A 116 14.40 -10.47 7.62
CA ALA A 116 15.53 -9.56 7.85
C ALA A 116 15.10 -8.09 7.83
N PRO A 117 15.84 -7.19 8.53
CA PRO A 117 15.74 -5.75 8.31
C PRO A 117 16.03 -5.41 6.84
N ARG A 118 15.36 -4.38 6.31
CA ARG A 118 15.54 -3.97 4.91
C ARG A 118 16.98 -3.57 4.60
N GLU A 119 17.68 -2.99 5.55
CA GLU A 119 19.05 -2.53 5.43
C GLU A 119 20.07 -3.67 5.25
N GLU A 120 19.73 -4.88 5.67
CA GLU A 120 20.57 -6.08 5.48
C GLU A 120 20.35 -6.75 4.11
N ILE A 121 19.40 -6.24 3.31
CA ILE A 121 19.03 -6.83 2.02
C ILE A 121 19.66 -6.03 0.89
N GLU A 122 20.51 -6.69 0.13
CA GLU A 122 21.07 -6.17 -1.10
C GLU A 122 20.04 -6.25 -2.24
N VAL A 123 19.62 -5.09 -2.77
CA VAL A 123 18.52 -5.00 -3.74
C VAL A 123 18.82 -5.78 -5.02
N ASP A 124 20.04 -5.65 -5.53
CA ASP A 124 20.43 -6.22 -6.84
C ASP A 124 20.55 -7.77 -6.81
N SER A 125 20.68 -8.35 -5.62
CA SER A 125 20.79 -9.80 -5.43
C SER A 125 19.53 -10.42 -4.81
N PHE A 126 18.58 -9.62 -4.35
CA PHE A 126 17.41 -10.12 -3.64
C PHE A 126 16.53 -11.06 -4.49
N ASP A 127 16.39 -10.79 -5.79
CA ASP A 127 15.65 -11.67 -6.69
C ASP A 127 16.23 -13.09 -6.67
N LYS A 128 17.57 -13.21 -6.73
CA LYS A 128 18.26 -14.51 -6.67
C LYS A 128 18.07 -15.19 -5.31
N LEU A 129 18.09 -14.43 -4.23
CA LEU A 129 17.82 -14.95 -2.88
C LEU A 129 16.39 -15.45 -2.79
N TYR A 130 15.42 -14.66 -3.23
CA TYR A 130 14.00 -15.00 -3.23
C TYR A 130 13.74 -16.32 -3.96
N PHE A 131 14.19 -16.45 -5.21
CA PHE A 131 14.00 -17.68 -5.97
C PHE A 131 14.60 -18.91 -5.28
N ARG A 132 15.80 -18.81 -4.72
CA ARG A 132 16.40 -19.91 -3.93
C ARG A 132 15.59 -20.34 -2.72
N LEU A 133 14.87 -19.38 -2.09
CA LEU A 133 14.06 -19.64 -0.90
C LEU A 133 12.69 -20.24 -1.22
N VAL A 134 12.15 -19.99 -2.43
CA VAL A 134 10.81 -20.46 -2.82
C VAL A 134 10.83 -21.68 -3.74
N GLU A 135 11.96 -21.97 -4.41
CA GLU A 135 12.12 -23.14 -5.30
C GLU A 135 12.52 -24.43 -4.58
N ASN A 136 12.84 -24.36 -3.28
CA ASN A 136 13.10 -25.53 -2.42
C ASN A 136 11.87 -25.81 -1.55
#